data_477e7804bb13aed1542eb3c49eb25168
#
_entry.id   477e7804bb13aed1542eb3c49eb25168
#
_cell.length_a   1.000
_cell.length_b   1.000
_cell.length_c   1.000
_cell.angle_alpha   90.00
_cell.angle_beta   90.00
_cell.angle_gamma   90.00
#
_symmetry.space_group_name_H-M   'P 1'
#
loop_
_entity.id
_entity.type
_entity.pdbx_description
1 polymer ?
#
loop_
_entity_poly.entity_id
_entity_poly.type
_entity_poly.pdbx_seq_one_letter_code
_entity_poly.pdbx_strand_id
1 'polypeptide(L)'
;MVDARRSERGAALVFALATLTLVAITVAVVAAEIRSRGAGVVLEERTVRATALVDSAMAESLAEIADKGSSFRGITERAVEGGAIASTVRAMGEWEVELVAVGTRDGWQSTIRARVNLTTGPRVFWWEKTQGPVVPPTPVPK
;
A
#
# COMPACT_ATOMS: atom_id res chain seq x y z
N MET A 1 -65.30 2.69 -29.60
CA MET A 1 -64.10 3.55 -29.84
C MET A 1 -63.37 3.94 -28.56
N VAL A 2 -63.73 3.42 -27.40
CA VAL A 2 -63.18 3.75 -26.07
C VAL A 2 -62.01 2.82 -25.68
N ASP A 3 -61.91 1.59 -26.18
CA ASP A 3 -60.93 0.60 -25.79
C ASP A 3 -59.52 0.81 -26.36
N ALA A 4 -59.36 1.40 -27.54
CA ALA A 4 -58.07 1.65 -28.16
C ALA A 4 -57.19 2.62 -27.33
N ARG A 5 -57.80 3.70 -26.79
CA ARG A 5 -57.07 4.70 -25.96
C ARG A 5 -56.61 4.16 -24.60
N ARG A 6 -57.28 3.13 -24.06
CA ARG A 6 -56.84 2.47 -22.80
C ARG A 6 -55.62 1.58 -23.05
N SER A 7 -55.57 0.88 -24.17
CA SER A 7 -54.42 0.05 -24.55
C SER A 7 -53.18 0.87 -24.82
N GLU A 8 -53.27 2.02 -25.47
CA GLU A 8 -52.14 2.92 -25.73
C GLU A 8 -51.54 3.53 -24.45
N ARG A 9 -52.40 3.89 -23.49
CA ARG A 9 -51.93 4.40 -22.19
C ARG A 9 -51.22 3.33 -21.36
N GLY A 10 -51.70 2.08 -21.42
CA GLY A 10 -51.02 0.94 -20.79
C GLY A 10 -49.66 0.64 -21.38
N ALA A 11 -49.55 0.64 -22.70
CA ALA A 11 -48.29 0.43 -23.40
C ALA A 11 -47.26 1.56 -23.11
N ALA A 12 -47.71 2.82 -23.10
CA ALA A 12 -46.85 3.95 -22.76
C ALA A 12 -46.30 3.89 -21.32
N LEU A 13 -47.12 3.43 -20.35
CA LEU A 13 -46.72 3.26 -18.98
C LEU A 13 -45.65 2.16 -18.84
N VAL A 14 -45.84 1.02 -19.51
CA VAL A 14 -44.88 -0.09 -19.52
C VAL A 14 -43.56 0.35 -20.14
N PHE A 15 -43.60 1.13 -21.23
CA PHE A 15 -42.42 1.63 -21.90
C PHE A 15 -41.66 2.64 -21.01
N ALA A 16 -42.38 3.52 -20.31
CA ALA A 16 -41.79 4.46 -19.37
C ALA A 16 -41.14 3.75 -18.18
N LEU A 17 -41.78 2.70 -17.65
CA LEU A 17 -41.21 1.89 -16.57
C LEU A 17 -39.97 1.12 -17.01
N ALA A 18 -39.98 0.54 -18.21
CA ALA A 18 -38.82 -0.18 -18.76
C ALA A 18 -37.64 0.76 -18.99
N THR A 19 -37.86 1.97 -19.53
CA THR A 19 -36.80 2.97 -19.70
C THR A 19 -36.27 3.47 -18.37
N LEU A 20 -37.13 3.71 -17.40
CA LEU A 20 -36.69 4.13 -16.05
C LEU A 20 -35.83 3.05 -15.36
N THR A 21 -36.24 1.78 -15.50
CA THR A 21 -35.49 0.65 -14.95
C THR A 21 -34.11 0.52 -15.61
N LEU A 22 -34.05 0.67 -16.93
CA LEU A 22 -32.79 0.63 -17.67
C LEU A 22 -31.84 1.74 -17.25
N VAL A 23 -32.35 2.95 -17.11
CA VAL A 23 -31.56 4.11 -16.63
C VAL A 23 -31.07 3.86 -15.19
N ALA A 24 -31.93 3.35 -14.31
CA ALA A 24 -31.54 3.06 -12.93
C ALA A 24 -30.43 2.00 -12.85
N ILE A 25 -30.51 0.93 -13.65
CA ILE A 25 -29.48 -0.10 -13.73
C ILE A 25 -28.16 0.50 -14.25
N THR A 26 -28.22 1.31 -15.31
CA THR A 26 -27.02 1.93 -15.88
C THR A 26 -26.32 2.85 -14.85
N VAL A 27 -27.09 3.68 -14.13
CA VAL A 27 -26.56 4.53 -13.07
C VAL A 27 -25.94 3.71 -11.94
N ALA A 28 -26.58 2.62 -11.53
CA ALA A 28 -26.06 1.74 -10.49
C ALA A 28 -24.72 1.07 -10.89
N VAL A 29 -24.60 0.60 -12.13
CA VAL A 29 -23.36 0.00 -12.66
C VAL A 29 -22.23 1.03 -12.71
N VAL A 30 -22.48 2.23 -13.23
CA VAL A 30 -21.49 3.31 -13.29
C VAL A 30 -21.05 3.74 -11.89
N ALA A 31 -21.99 3.87 -10.95
CA ALA A 31 -21.66 4.21 -9.57
C ALA A 31 -20.81 3.11 -8.87
N ALA A 32 -21.08 1.85 -9.15
CA ALA A 32 -20.28 0.73 -8.62
C ALA A 32 -18.85 0.75 -9.20
N GLU A 33 -18.71 1.04 -10.49
CA GLU A 33 -17.41 1.12 -11.15
C GLU A 33 -16.57 2.30 -10.64
N ILE A 34 -17.17 3.46 -10.42
CA ILE A 34 -16.49 4.62 -9.84
C ILE A 34 -15.99 4.31 -8.42
N ARG A 35 -16.80 3.63 -7.60
CA ARG A 35 -16.38 3.22 -6.25
C ARG A 35 -15.21 2.23 -6.27
N SER A 36 -15.24 1.25 -7.16
CA SER A 36 -14.16 0.25 -7.28
C SER A 36 -12.85 0.89 -7.73
N ARG A 37 -12.89 1.80 -8.69
CA ARG A 37 -11.71 2.55 -9.16
C ARG A 37 -11.16 3.47 -8.06
N GLY A 38 -12.03 4.16 -7.33
CA GLY A 38 -11.63 5.03 -6.23
C GLY A 38 -10.89 4.28 -5.11
N ALA A 39 -11.36 3.08 -4.75
CA ALA A 39 -10.69 2.23 -3.77
C ALA A 39 -9.29 1.77 -4.25
N GLY A 40 -9.15 1.45 -5.54
CA GLY A 40 -7.87 1.09 -6.14
C GLY A 40 -6.84 2.22 -6.09
N VAL A 41 -7.25 3.44 -6.44
CA VAL A 41 -6.37 4.64 -6.42
C VAL A 41 -5.85 4.94 -5.02
N VAL A 42 -6.71 4.87 -4.00
CA VAL A 42 -6.31 5.10 -2.60
C VAL A 42 -5.30 4.06 -2.13
N LEU A 43 -5.50 2.80 -2.49
CA LEU A 43 -4.56 1.73 -2.14
C LEU A 43 -3.21 1.91 -2.85
N GLU A 44 -3.23 2.26 -4.12
CA GLU A 44 -2.03 2.55 -4.90
C GLU A 44 -1.25 3.73 -4.32
N GLU A 45 -1.92 4.82 -3.96
CA GLU A 45 -1.29 5.98 -3.32
C GLU A 45 -0.62 5.62 -1.99
N ARG A 46 -1.28 4.83 -1.14
CA ARG A 46 -0.69 4.36 0.14
C ARG A 46 0.53 3.50 -0.10
N THR A 47 0.45 2.59 -1.06
CA THR A 47 1.56 1.69 -1.43
C THR A 47 2.77 2.47 -1.94
N VAL A 48 2.56 3.42 -2.85
CA VAL A 48 3.63 4.28 -3.40
C VAL A 48 4.29 5.10 -2.30
N ARG A 49 3.51 5.70 -1.41
CA ARG A 49 4.04 6.51 -0.31
C ARG A 49 4.80 5.68 0.74
N ALA A 50 4.27 4.52 1.14
CA ALA A 50 4.99 3.62 2.03
C ALA A 50 6.28 3.10 1.40
N THR A 51 6.28 2.90 0.06
CA THR A 51 7.47 2.54 -0.72
C THR A 51 8.52 3.65 -0.68
N ALA A 52 8.16 4.89 -0.90
CA ALA A 52 9.10 6.01 -0.84
C ALA A 52 9.72 6.16 0.57
N LEU A 53 8.93 5.92 1.62
CA LEU A 53 9.42 5.94 2.99
C LEU A 53 10.42 4.83 3.28
N VAL A 54 10.16 3.60 2.85
CA VAL A 54 11.09 2.49 3.06
C VAL A 54 12.38 2.66 2.24
N ASP A 55 12.29 3.18 1.02
CA ASP A 55 13.46 3.48 0.20
C ASP A 55 14.32 4.57 0.86
N SER A 56 13.71 5.58 1.48
CA SER A 56 14.38 6.60 2.28
C SER A 56 15.06 6.01 3.52
N ALA A 57 14.36 5.15 4.28
CA ALA A 57 14.93 4.46 5.44
C ALA A 57 16.12 3.56 5.04
N MET A 58 16.02 2.89 3.90
CA MET A 58 17.10 2.07 3.35
C MET A 58 18.32 2.89 2.99
N ALA A 59 18.14 4.01 2.26
CA ALA A 59 19.23 4.89 1.85
C ALA A 59 19.95 5.51 3.07
N GLU A 60 19.20 5.99 4.06
CA GLU A 60 19.76 6.54 5.30
C GLU A 60 20.54 5.47 6.08
N SER A 61 19.98 4.26 6.20
CA SER A 61 20.65 3.16 6.89
C SER A 61 21.94 2.73 6.20
N LEU A 62 21.97 2.72 4.87
CA LEU A 62 23.19 2.41 4.12
C LEU A 62 24.27 3.50 4.31
N ALA A 63 23.87 4.77 4.36
CA ALA A 63 24.79 5.87 4.64
C ALA A 63 25.39 5.76 6.06
N GLU A 64 24.57 5.44 7.05
CA GLU A 64 25.02 5.21 8.44
C GLU A 64 25.91 3.97 8.57
N ILE A 65 25.62 2.90 7.82
CA ILE A 65 26.48 1.71 7.75
C ILE A 65 27.83 2.05 7.10
N ALA A 66 27.85 2.93 6.09
CA ALA A 66 29.10 3.37 5.46
C ALA A 66 30.01 4.13 6.44
N ASP A 67 29.43 4.92 7.33
CA ASP A 67 30.14 5.70 8.32
C ASP A 67 30.53 4.87 9.56
N LYS A 68 29.60 4.10 10.11
CA LYS A 68 29.73 3.40 11.41
C LYS A 68 30.03 1.90 11.29
N GLY A 69 29.98 1.34 10.08
CA GLY A 69 30.18 -0.07 9.83
C GLY A 69 29.21 -0.98 10.57
N SER A 70 29.67 -2.10 11.06
CA SER A 70 28.91 -3.09 11.83
C SER A 70 28.45 -2.63 13.23
N SER A 71 28.88 -1.45 13.69
CA SER A 71 28.43 -0.88 14.97
C SER A 71 27.04 -0.25 14.90
N PHE A 72 26.59 0.13 13.71
CA PHE A 72 25.25 0.67 13.51
C PHE A 72 24.17 -0.38 13.78
N ARG A 73 23.14 -0.05 14.53
CA ARG A 73 22.06 -0.97 14.95
C ARG A 73 20.72 -0.73 14.25
N GLY A 74 20.65 0.34 13.49
CA GLY A 74 19.43 0.75 12.79
C GLY A 74 18.89 2.08 13.28
N ILE A 75 17.82 2.52 12.65
CA ILE A 75 17.09 3.74 12.96
C ILE A 75 15.93 3.38 13.86
N THR A 76 15.87 3.96 15.06
CA THR A 76 14.69 3.88 15.92
C THR A 76 13.50 4.50 15.19
N GLU A 77 12.32 3.92 15.32
CA GLU A 77 11.11 4.43 14.68
C GLU A 77 10.94 5.92 14.96
N ARG A 78 10.83 6.69 13.89
CA ARG A 78 10.60 8.13 13.97
C ARG A 78 9.58 8.57 12.94
N ALA A 79 8.77 9.56 13.33
CA ALA A 79 7.85 10.22 12.42
C ALA A 79 8.63 11.08 11.42
N VAL A 80 8.21 11.03 10.17
CA VAL A 80 8.70 11.87 9.06
C VAL A 80 7.50 12.43 8.30
N GLU A 81 7.75 13.42 7.43
CA GLU A 81 6.68 13.91 6.58
C GLU A 81 6.10 12.76 5.76
N GLY A 82 4.82 12.51 5.97
CA GLY A 82 4.09 11.48 5.25
C GLY A 82 4.01 10.11 5.91
N GLY A 83 4.55 9.90 7.13
CA GLY A 83 4.45 8.64 7.84
C GLY A 83 5.52 8.42 8.88
N ALA A 84 6.03 7.19 8.99
CA ALA A 84 7.15 6.85 9.87
C ALA A 84 8.14 5.93 9.17
N ILE A 85 9.39 6.01 9.60
CA ILE A 85 10.48 5.14 9.14
C ILE A 85 11.16 4.48 10.32
N ALA A 86 11.64 3.27 10.10
CA ALA A 86 12.48 2.53 11.04
C ALA A 86 13.44 1.62 10.29
N SER A 87 14.54 1.25 10.92
CA SER A 87 15.39 0.16 10.42
C SER A 87 16.04 -0.60 11.54
N THR A 88 16.44 -1.84 11.25
CA THR A 88 17.21 -2.68 12.17
C THR A 88 18.37 -3.28 11.40
N VAL A 89 19.54 -3.25 12.01
CA VAL A 89 20.77 -3.86 11.46
C VAL A 89 21.25 -4.96 12.40
N ARG A 90 21.43 -6.15 11.84
CA ARG A 90 21.91 -7.34 12.54
C ARG A 90 23.20 -7.85 11.88
N ALA A 91 24.24 -8.03 12.64
CA ALA A 91 25.44 -8.68 12.15
C ALA A 91 25.16 -10.17 11.86
N MET A 92 25.52 -10.63 10.68
CA MET A 92 25.43 -12.01 10.22
C MET A 92 26.78 -12.70 10.21
N GLY A 93 27.86 -11.92 10.17
CA GLY A 93 29.25 -12.34 10.18
C GLY A 93 30.17 -11.16 10.35
N GLU A 94 31.47 -11.34 10.15
CA GLU A 94 32.47 -10.28 10.31
C GLU A 94 32.28 -9.13 9.30
N TRP A 95 31.90 -9.48 8.08
CA TRP A 95 31.76 -8.53 6.96
C TRP A 95 30.38 -8.52 6.32
N GLU A 96 29.38 -9.08 7.01
CA GLU A 96 28.03 -9.17 6.50
C GLU A 96 27.01 -8.72 7.55
N VAL A 97 26.07 -7.88 7.13
CA VAL A 97 24.95 -7.46 7.96
C VAL A 97 23.63 -7.68 7.22
N GLU A 98 22.59 -8.03 7.96
CA GLU A 98 21.21 -7.99 7.50
C GLU A 98 20.60 -6.63 7.91
N LEU A 99 20.08 -5.91 6.93
CA LEU A 99 19.37 -4.65 7.11
C LEU A 99 17.89 -4.88 6.82
N VAL A 100 17.03 -4.51 7.75
CA VAL A 100 15.58 -4.49 7.58
C VAL A 100 15.12 -3.05 7.73
N ALA A 101 14.67 -2.45 6.64
CA ALA A 101 14.10 -1.11 6.62
C ALA A 101 12.57 -1.18 6.50
N VAL A 102 11.87 -0.29 7.20
CA VAL A 102 10.42 -0.24 7.26
C VAL A 102 9.95 1.19 7.03
N GLY A 103 8.96 1.34 6.15
CA GLY A 103 8.23 2.59 5.95
C GLY A 103 6.74 2.35 6.18
N THR A 104 6.10 3.16 7.02
CA THR A 104 4.68 3.03 7.36
C THR A 104 3.92 4.31 7.05
N ARG A 105 2.71 4.15 6.49
CA ARG A 105 1.78 5.24 6.25
C ARG A 105 0.33 4.77 6.27
N ASP A 106 -0.52 5.46 7.00
CA ASP A 106 -1.98 5.26 7.04
C ASP A 106 -2.40 3.78 7.20
N GLY A 107 -1.70 3.06 8.10
CA GLY A 107 -1.95 1.63 8.34
C GLY A 107 -1.39 0.69 7.26
N TRP A 108 -0.61 1.21 6.30
CA TRP A 108 0.09 0.43 5.28
C TRP A 108 1.60 0.43 5.55
N GLN A 109 2.23 -0.71 5.34
CA GLN A 109 3.65 -0.91 5.59
C GLN A 109 4.34 -1.45 4.34
N SER A 110 5.52 -0.90 4.05
CA SER A 110 6.49 -1.47 3.11
C SER A 110 7.76 -1.82 3.87
N THR A 111 8.31 -3.00 3.61
CA THR A 111 9.52 -3.50 4.27
C THR A 111 10.52 -3.95 3.23
N ILE A 112 11.77 -3.52 3.36
CA ILE A 112 12.90 -4.04 2.59
C ILE A 112 13.81 -4.78 3.55
N ARG A 113 14.09 -6.05 3.23
CA ARG A 113 15.15 -6.84 3.86
C ARG A 113 16.29 -6.95 2.88
N ALA A 114 17.50 -6.64 3.30
CA ALA A 114 18.68 -6.67 2.46
C ALA A 114 19.87 -7.30 3.19
N ARG A 115 20.76 -7.94 2.46
CA ARG A 115 22.08 -8.35 2.93
C ARG A 115 23.12 -7.44 2.33
N VAL A 116 23.99 -6.93 3.19
CA VAL A 116 25.00 -5.93 2.86
C VAL A 116 26.36 -6.47 3.22
N ASN A 117 27.27 -6.50 2.24
CA ASN A 117 28.68 -6.82 2.47
C ASN A 117 29.46 -5.53 2.77
N LEU A 118 30.35 -5.59 3.75
CA LEU A 118 31.13 -4.45 4.27
C LEU A 118 32.60 -4.48 3.86
N THR A 119 33.07 -5.50 3.14
CA THR A 119 34.52 -5.70 2.86
C THR A 119 35.16 -4.53 2.13
N THR A 120 34.46 -3.93 1.16
CA THR A 120 34.96 -2.81 0.36
C THR A 120 34.01 -1.60 0.39
N GLY A 121 33.27 -1.45 1.49
CA GLY A 121 32.15 -0.55 1.66
C GLY A 121 30.80 -1.24 1.49
N PRO A 122 29.71 -0.61 1.93
CA PRO A 122 28.40 -1.25 1.96
C PRO A 122 27.92 -1.56 0.55
N ARG A 123 27.83 -2.86 0.23
CA ARG A 123 27.28 -3.37 -1.04
C ARG A 123 26.13 -4.30 -0.77
N VAL A 124 24.95 -3.94 -1.26
CA VAL A 124 23.77 -4.81 -1.24
C VAL A 124 23.97 -5.89 -2.31
N PHE A 125 23.97 -7.17 -1.91
CA PHE A 125 24.09 -8.29 -2.84
C PHE A 125 22.82 -9.13 -2.91
N TRP A 126 21.88 -8.93 -1.96
CA TRP A 126 20.58 -9.55 -1.96
C TRP A 126 19.57 -8.62 -1.28
N TRP A 127 18.34 -8.58 -1.80
CA TRP A 127 17.24 -7.85 -1.16
C TRP A 127 15.89 -8.45 -1.55
N GLU A 128 14.91 -8.25 -0.66
CA GLU A 128 13.53 -8.64 -0.80
C GLU A 128 12.64 -7.49 -0.33
N LYS A 129 11.54 -7.24 -1.03
CA LYS A 129 10.56 -6.22 -0.68
C LYS A 129 9.20 -6.85 -0.44
N THR A 130 8.59 -6.52 0.69
CA THR A 130 7.24 -6.95 1.05
C THR A 130 6.38 -5.73 1.36
N GLN A 131 5.08 -5.84 1.08
CA GLN A 131 4.12 -4.77 1.32
C GLN A 131 2.82 -5.35 1.86
N GLY A 132 2.15 -4.62 2.74
CA GLY A 132 0.88 -5.06 3.30
C GLY A 132 0.36 -4.12 4.38
N PRO A 133 -0.81 -4.42 4.92
CA PRO A 133 -1.32 -3.72 6.09
C PRO A 133 -0.39 -3.94 7.29
N VAL A 134 -0.32 -2.93 8.16
CA VAL A 134 0.41 -3.08 9.44
C VAL A 134 -0.26 -4.18 10.26
N VAL A 135 0.46 -5.25 10.50
CA VAL A 135 -0.01 -6.32 11.39
C VAL A 135 0.29 -5.89 12.83
N PRO A 136 -0.73 -5.67 13.69
CA PRO A 136 -0.48 -5.37 15.09
C PRO A 136 0.28 -6.54 15.74
N PRO A 137 1.20 -6.27 16.67
CA PRO A 137 1.93 -7.32 17.35
C PRO A 137 0.93 -8.27 18.04
N THR A 138 1.05 -9.56 17.75
CA THR A 138 0.23 -10.59 18.41
C THR A 138 0.47 -10.48 19.92
N PRO A 139 -0.57 -10.33 20.77
CA PRO A 139 -0.37 -10.29 22.21
C PRO A 139 0.30 -11.60 22.66
N VAL A 140 1.45 -11.46 23.30
CA VAL A 140 2.14 -12.61 23.90
C VAL A 140 1.23 -13.16 25.00
N PRO A 141 0.81 -14.42 24.97
CA PRO A 141 0.02 -15.02 26.05
C PRO A 141 0.86 -14.95 27.33
N LYS A 142 0.24 -14.41 28.38
CA LYS A 142 0.83 -14.35 29.74
C LYS A 142 0.87 -15.73 30.39
#